data_0b92f19ae0914a7910711a1b402b319d
#
_entry.id   0b92f19ae0914a7910711a1b402b319d
#
_cell.length_a   1.000
_cell.length_b   1.000
_cell.length_c   1.000
_cell.angle_alpha   90.00
_cell.angle_beta   90.00
_cell.angle_gamma   90.00
#
_symmetry.space_group_name_H-M   'P 1'
#
loop_
_entity.id
_entity.type
_entity.pdbx_description
1 polymer ?
#
loop_
_entity_poly.entity_id
_entity_poly.type
_entity_poly.pdbx_seq_one_letter_code
_entity_poly.pdbx_strand_id
1 'polypeptide(L)'
;MRVCILGSGLSALTLAKALLNQNIKVDILLSQKKYSINKTRTLGISKSNFEFFNRNIINIEKIIWKLRKIEILTENLKGEKILNFENKRDQLFSIIKNYQLYDILNKNLTSKKNQKKIKFIKKLVNINSYNLIINTDYSNYLTRKFFNKKITKIYNSFAYTTTITHDDIKNDVATQIFTKRGPLAFLPISNNNTSIVYSINNLKNQTNENISDLINYFNPRYKIKKI
;
A
#
# COMPACT_ATOMS: atom_id res chain seq x y z
N MET A 1 14.59 24.30 -11.99
CA MET A 1 14.23 22.99 -12.55
C MET A 1 12.73 22.79 -12.41
N ARG A 2 12.07 22.25 -13.44
CA ARG A 2 10.65 21.92 -13.47
C ARG A 2 10.45 20.49 -13.94
N VAL A 3 9.72 19.70 -13.16
CA VAL A 3 9.48 18.27 -13.40
C VAL A 3 8.00 18.03 -13.63
N CYS A 4 7.67 17.17 -14.61
CA CYS A 4 6.31 16.68 -14.78
C CYS A 4 6.23 15.22 -14.32
N ILE A 5 5.24 14.90 -13.49
CA ILE A 5 4.96 13.52 -13.07
C ILE A 5 3.64 13.09 -13.70
N LEU A 6 3.69 12.01 -14.49
CA LEU A 6 2.50 11.41 -15.10
C LEU A 6 1.86 10.44 -14.12
N GLY A 7 0.62 10.72 -13.72
CA GLY A 7 -0.14 9.94 -12.74
C GLY A 7 -0.36 10.68 -11.43
N SER A 8 -1.37 10.25 -10.68
CA SER A 8 -1.79 10.85 -9.40
C SER A 8 -1.97 9.82 -8.27
N GLY A 9 -1.36 8.64 -8.41
CA GLY A 9 -1.34 7.61 -7.36
C GLY A 9 -0.32 7.90 -6.25
N LEU A 10 -0.21 6.99 -5.27
CA LEU A 10 0.70 7.14 -4.14
C LEU A 10 2.15 7.39 -4.56
N SER A 11 2.65 6.66 -5.57
CA SER A 11 4.02 6.84 -6.08
C SER A 11 4.25 8.25 -6.60
N ALA A 12 3.27 8.78 -7.38
CA ALA A 12 3.33 10.15 -7.90
C ALA A 12 3.36 11.18 -6.79
N LEU A 13 2.45 11.08 -5.81
CA LEU A 13 2.35 12.04 -4.71
C LEU A 13 3.58 11.99 -3.78
N THR A 14 4.09 10.79 -3.52
CA THR A 14 5.31 10.61 -2.71
C THR A 14 6.52 11.26 -3.39
N LEU A 15 6.71 10.99 -4.69
CA LEU A 15 7.78 11.57 -5.47
C LEU A 15 7.64 13.09 -5.57
N ALA A 16 6.42 13.59 -5.84
CA ALA A 16 6.16 15.03 -5.89
C ALA A 16 6.51 15.72 -4.58
N LYS A 17 6.18 15.09 -3.45
CA LYS A 17 6.52 15.61 -2.12
C LYS A 17 8.03 15.62 -1.88
N ALA A 18 8.73 14.56 -2.25
CA ALA A 18 10.19 14.48 -2.14
C ALA A 18 10.88 15.58 -2.96
N LEU A 19 10.47 15.78 -4.22
CA LEU A 19 11.00 16.83 -5.09
C LEU A 19 10.68 18.23 -4.58
N LEU A 20 9.47 18.43 -4.06
CA LEU A 20 9.06 19.70 -3.46
C LEU A 20 9.92 20.08 -2.25
N ASN A 21 10.30 19.10 -1.43
CA ASN A 21 11.22 19.31 -0.29
C ASN A 21 12.61 19.75 -0.75
N GLN A 22 13.02 19.41 -1.97
CA GLN A 22 14.26 19.85 -2.63
C GLN A 22 14.07 21.15 -3.43
N ASN A 23 12.99 21.92 -3.21
CA ASN A 23 12.68 23.16 -3.93
C ASN A 23 12.48 23.02 -5.44
N ILE A 24 12.19 21.84 -5.94
CA ILE A 24 11.92 21.57 -7.35
C ILE A 24 10.45 21.85 -7.65
N LYS A 25 10.17 22.60 -8.73
CA LYS A 25 8.80 22.82 -9.21
C LYS A 25 8.25 21.55 -9.87
N VAL A 26 7.05 21.16 -9.50
CA VAL A 26 6.43 19.90 -9.96
C VAL A 26 5.04 20.15 -10.52
N ASP A 27 4.79 19.62 -11.70
CA ASP A 27 3.44 19.51 -12.25
C ASP A 27 3.02 18.01 -12.23
N ILE A 28 1.85 17.73 -11.68
CA ILE A 28 1.28 16.38 -11.64
C ILE A 28 0.19 16.29 -12.69
N LEU A 29 0.40 15.46 -13.72
CA LEU A 29 -0.63 15.15 -14.70
C LEU A 29 -1.60 14.11 -14.10
N LEU A 30 -2.84 14.52 -13.90
CA LEU A 30 -3.87 13.67 -13.34
C LEU A 30 -4.16 12.50 -14.27
N SER A 31 -4.33 11.31 -13.71
CA SER A 31 -4.78 10.12 -14.45
C SER A 31 -6.19 10.35 -14.99
N GLN A 32 -6.44 9.91 -16.23
CA GLN A 32 -7.77 10.02 -16.86
C GLN A 32 -8.83 9.18 -16.12
N LYS A 33 -8.41 8.06 -15.54
CA LYS A 33 -9.27 7.23 -14.69
C LYS A 33 -9.35 7.81 -13.28
N LYS A 34 -10.57 8.02 -12.77
CA LYS A 34 -10.78 8.34 -11.35
C LYS A 34 -10.12 7.27 -10.50
N TYR A 35 -9.16 7.67 -9.69
CA TYR A 35 -8.51 6.76 -8.75
C TYR A 35 -9.46 6.53 -7.57
N SER A 36 -10.14 5.38 -7.57
CA SER A 36 -10.92 4.95 -6.40
C SER A 36 -9.94 4.35 -5.38
N ILE A 37 -9.82 5.01 -4.25
CA ILE A 37 -8.95 4.50 -3.17
C ILE A 37 -9.74 3.45 -2.40
N ASN A 38 -9.34 2.19 -2.57
CA ASN A 38 -9.90 1.12 -1.75
C ASN A 38 -9.44 1.29 -0.30
N LYS A 39 -10.39 1.49 0.63
CA LYS A 39 -10.11 1.75 2.05
C LYS A 39 -9.61 0.52 2.80
N THR A 40 -9.80 -0.69 2.28
CA THR A 40 -9.33 -1.94 2.89
C THR A 40 -7.86 -2.23 2.61
N ARG A 41 -7.25 -1.55 1.62
CA ARG A 41 -5.84 -1.79 1.25
C ARG A 41 -4.90 -1.19 2.28
N THR A 42 -3.91 -2.00 2.63
CA THR A 42 -2.82 -1.63 3.52
C THR A 42 -1.46 -1.81 2.84
N LEU A 43 -0.47 -1.12 3.37
CA LEU A 43 0.95 -1.26 3.00
C LEU A 43 1.73 -1.64 4.23
N GLY A 44 2.69 -2.53 4.05
CA GLY A 44 3.72 -2.81 5.03
C GLY A 44 4.95 -1.93 4.78
N ILE A 45 5.53 -1.37 5.83
CA ILE A 45 6.73 -0.54 5.76
C ILE A 45 7.76 -0.99 6.79
N SER A 46 9.00 -1.23 6.36
CA SER A 46 10.11 -1.52 7.26
C SER A 46 10.46 -0.31 8.12
N LYS A 47 11.13 -0.53 9.25
CA LYS A 47 11.61 0.55 10.12
C LYS A 47 12.50 1.55 9.35
N SER A 48 13.44 1.07 8.56
CA SER A 48 14.33 1.93 7.78
C SER A 48 13.58 2.79 6.76
N ASN A 49 12.60 2.23 6.06
CA ASN A 49 11.78 2.98 5.12
C ASN A 49 10.85 3.98 5.83
N PHE A 50 10.32 3.63 7.00
CA PHE A 50 9.56 4.56 7.84
C PHE A 50 10.41 5.76 8.26
N GLU A 51 11.64 5.53 8.73
CA GLU A 51 12.57 6.60 9.09
C GLU A 51 12.94 7.46 7.89
N PHE A 52 13.22 6.85 6.73
CA PHE A 52 13.46 7.57 5.48
C PHE A 52 12.29 8.46 5.10
N PHE A 53 11.06 7.94 5.21
CA PHE A 53 9.84 8.66 4.89
C PHE A 53 9.67 9.91 5.77
N ASN A 54 9.86 9.73 7.09
CA ASN A 54 9.75 10.83 8.06
C ASN A 54 10.79 11.91 7.85
N ARG A 55 12.03 11.55 7.51
CA ARG A 55 13.11 12.53 7.30
C ARG A 55 12.99 13.28 5.97
N ASN A 56 12.66 12.56 4.89
CA ASN A 56 12.86 13.07 3.53
C ASN A 56 11.54 13.45 2.83
N ILE A 57 10.41 12.91 3.26
CA ILE A 57 9.14 13.08 2.55
C ILE A 57 8.12 13.81 3.41
N ILE A 58 7.52 13.11 4.36
CA ILE A 58 6.49 13.64 5.27
C ILE A 58 6.39 12.77 6.51
N ASN A 59 6.11 13.37 7.66
CA ASN A 59 5.91 12.63 8.91
C ASN A 59 4.62 11.80 8.83
N ILE A 60 4.76 10.48 9.00
CA ILE A 60 3.67 9.50 8.96
C ILE A 60 3.43 8.77 10.30
N GLU A 61 4.10 9.22 11.38
CA GLU A 61 4.04 8.59 12.72
C GLU A 61 2.60 8.36 13.20
N LYS A 62 1.69 9.30 12.93
CA LYS A 62 0.30 9.26 13.40
C LYS A 62 -0.60 8.30 12.64
N ILE A 63 -0.15 7.78 11.50
CA ILE A 63 -0.97 6.94 10.61
C ILE A 63 -0.43 5.52 10.42
N ILE A 64 0.63 5.18 11.13
CA ILE A 64 1.19 3.82 11.15
C ILE A 64 0.71 3.04 12.36
N TRP A 65 0.63 1.72 12.19
CA TRP A 65 0.48 0.76 13.28
C TRP A 65 1.77 -0.05 13.41
N LYS A 66 2.44 0.06 14.56
CA LYS A 66 3.75 -0.57 14.80
C LYS A 66 3.58 -2.03 15.18
N LEU A 67 4.36 -2.90 14.55
CA LEU A 67 4.43 -4.33 14.83
C LEU A 67 5.77 -4.67 15.45
N ARG A 68 5.76 -5.52 16.48
CA ARG A 68 6.97 -6.06 17.11
C ARG A 68 7.31 -7.46 16.63
N LYS A 69 6.32 -8.17 16.06
CA LYS A 69 6.45 -9.57 15.69
C LYS A 69 5.76 -9.89 14.39
N ILE A 70 6.37 -10.79 13.61
CA ILE A 70 5.77 -11.41 12.42
C ILE A 70 5.89 -12.92 12.60
N GLU A 71 4.76 -13.61 12.55
CA GLU A 71 4.68 -15.08 12.61
C GLU A 71 4.30 -15.63 11.25
N ILE A 72 5.06 -16.62 10.78
CA ILE A 72 4.78 -17.34 9.54
C ILE A 72 4.41 -18.77 9.90
N LEU A 73 3.22 -19.18 9.48
CA LEU A 73 2.60 -20.47 9.72
C LEU A 73 2.34 -21.19 8.40
N THR A 74 2.11 -22.50 8.46
CA THR A 74 1.63 -23.26 7.31
C THR A 74 0.45 -24.15 7.70
N GLU A 75 -0.48 -24.29 6.77
CA GLU A 75 -1.61 -25.21 6.90
C GLU A 75 -1.15 -26.68 7.05
N ASN A 76 -0.09 -27.06 6.34
CA ASN A 76 0.38 -28.45 6.26
C ASN A 76 0.93 -28.99 7.60
N LEU A 77 1.38 -28.10 8.49
CA LEU A 77 1.92 -28.45 9.80
C LEU A 77 0.94 -28.12 10.95
N LYS A 78 -0.36 -28.26 10.71
CA LYS A 78 -1.43 -28.00 11.70
C LYS A 78 -1.28 -26.64 12.42
N GLY A 79 -0.79 -25.63 11.70
CA GLY A 79 -0.58 -24.28 12.26
C GLY A 79 0.75 -24.11 13.01
N GLU A 80 1.71 -25.02 12.86
CA GLU A 80 3.05 -24.82 13.40
C GLU A 80 3.75 -23.63 12.76
N LYS A 81 4.57 -22.96 13.59
CA LYS A 81 5.35 -21.79 13.16
C LYS A 81 6.57 -22.24 12.38
N ILE A 82 6.65 -21.81 11.11
CA ILE A 82 7.84 -22.03 10.27
C ILE A 82 8.93 -21.02 10.66
N LEU A 83 8.55 -19.75 10.77
CA LEU A 83 9.45 -18.64 11.04
C LEU A 83 8.81 -17.65 12.01
N ASN A 84 9.67 -17.02 12.81
CA ASN A 84 9.29 -16.00 13.74
C ASN A 84 10.32 -14.88 13.72
N PHE A 85 9.87 -13.67 13.39
CA PHE A 85 10.68 -12.47 13.47
C PHE A 85 10.17 -11.63 14.63
N GLU A 86 11.03 -11.30 15.58
CA GLU A 86 10.65 -10.51 16.75
C GLU A 86 11.71 -9.49 17.09
N ASN A 87 11.29 -8.26 17.38
CA ASN A 87 12.10 -7.25 18.00
C ASN A 87 11.46 -6.86 19.35
N LYS A 88 12.04 -7.32 20.46
CA LYS A 88 11.49 -7.10 21.80
C LYS A 88 11.60 -5.65 22.28
N ARG A 89 12.56 -4.89 21.72
CA ARG A 89 12.88 -3.52 22.18
C ARG A 89 12.24 -2.43 21.34
N ASP A 90 11.91 -2.74 20.09
CA ASP A 90 11.49 -1.71 19.14
C ASP A 90 10.57 -2.29 18.06
N GLN A 91 10.05 -1.42 17.22
CA GLN A 91 9.29 -1.77 16.05
C GLN A 91 10.15 -2.56 15.04
N LEU A 92 9.62 -3.67 14.57
CA LEU A 92 10.18 -4.45 13.48
C LEU A 92 9.68 -3.95 12.12
N PHE A 93 8.38 -3.68 12.06
CA PHE A 93 7.64 -3.36 10.87
C PHE A 93 6.44 -2.47 11.22
N SER A 94 5.81 -1.85 10.24
CA SER A 94 4.56 -1.11 10.46
C SER A 94 3.57 -1.32 9.34
N ILE A 95 2.31 -1.20 9.66
CA ILE A 95 1.20 -1.21 8.71
C ILE A 95 0.62 0.18 8.59
N ILE A 96 0.33 0.60 7.37
CA ILE A 96 -0.30 1.87 7.04
C ILE A 96 -1.47 1.64 6.09
N LYS A 97 -2.58 2.34 6.30
CA LYS A 97 -3.72 2.31 5.37
C LYS A 97 -3.42 3.18 4.16
N ASN A 98 -3.53 2.62 2.95
CA ASN A 98 -3.21 3.33 1.71
C ASN A 98 -3.93 4.68 1.59
N TYR A 99 -5.21 4.73 1.94
CA TYR A 99 -5.98 5.95 1.84
C TYR A 99 -5.48 7.05 2.80
N GLN A 100 -5.01 6.70 4.01
CA GLN A 100 -4.48 7.66 4.96
C GLN A 100 -3.18 8.29 4.46
N LEU A 101 -2.29 7.47 3.88
CA LEU A 101 -1.07 7.96 3.26
C LEU A 101 -1.38 8.87 2.06
N TYR A 102 -2.35 8.48 1.23
CA TYR A 102 -2.79 9.31 0.12
C TYR A 102 -3.33 10.66 0.59
N ASP A 103 -4.20 10.66 1.60
CA ASP A 103 -4.85 11.87 2.12
C ASP A 103 -3.83 12.84 2.72
N ILE A 104 -2.86 12.35 3.50
CA ILE A 104 -1.84 13.21 4.11
C ILE A 104 -0.94 13.83 3.05
N LEU A 105 -0.53 13.06 2.04
CA LEU A 105 0.26 13.56 0.91
C LEU A 105 -0.53 14.58 0.09
N ASN A 106 -1.75 14.25 -0.29
CA ASN A 106 -2.61 15.11 -1.11
C ASN A 106 -2.91 16.44 -0.39
N LYS A 107 -3.32 16.40 0.89
CA LYS A 107 -3.55 17.61 1.70
C LYS A 107 -2.31 18.48 1.80
N ASN A 108 -1.14 17.88 1.99
CA ASN A 108 0.11 18.63 2.05
C ASN A 108 0.44 19.31 0.71
N LEU A 109 0.36 18.57 -0.40
CA LEU A 109 0.68 19.05 -1.73
C LEU A 109 -0.30 20.14 -2.22
N THR A 110 -1.59 20.05 -1.89
CA THR A 110 -2.62 21.03 -2.26
C THR A 110 -2.69 22.23 -1.32
N SER A 111 -1.88 22.27 -0.25
CA SER A 111 -1.88 23.36 0.70
C SER A 111 -1.47 24.71 0.05
N LYS A 112 -2.00 25.84 0.55
CA LYS A 112 -1.69 27.19 0.07
C LYS A 112 -0.18 27.47 -0.01
N LYS A 113 0.60 26.96 0.94
CA LYS A 113 2.06 27.10 0.99
C LYS A 113 2.76 26.55 -0.26
N ASN A 114 2.20 25.49 -0.85
CA ASN A 114 2.83 24.75 -1.95
C ASN A 114 2.32 25.16 -3.34
N GLN A 115 1.23 25.92 -3.44
CA GLN A 115 0.57 26.28 -4.72
C GLN A 115 1.49 26.96 -5.75
N LYS A 116 2.52 27.69 -5.29
CA LYS A 116 3.50 28.34 -6.19
C LYS A 116 4.50 27.36 -6.81
N LYS A 117 4.65 26.16 -6.22
CA LYS A 117 5.68 25.18 -6.62
C LYS A 117 5.09 23.90 -7.19
N ILE A 118 3.81 23.62 -6.95
CA ILE A 118 3.13 22.43 -7.43
C ILE A 118 1.83 22.78 -8.16
N LYS A 119 1.57 22.10 -9.27
CA LYS A 119 0.32 22.21 -10.03
C LYS A 119 -0.22 20.85 -10.38
N PHE A 120 -1.54 20.69 -10.24
CA PHE A 120 -2.26 19.53 -10.76
C PHE A 120 -2.86 19.92 -12.11
N ILE A 121 -2.44 19.24 -13.19
CA ILE A 121 -2.84 19.53 -14.54
C ILE A 121 -3.65 18.38 -15.14
N LYS A 122 -4.64 18.71 -15.97
CA LYS A 122 -5.48 17.71 -16.66
C LYS A 122 -4.93 17.34 -18.02
N LYS A 123 -4.14 18.22 -18.65
CA LYS A 123 -3.58 18.03 -19.99
C LYS A 123 -2.13 18.54 -20.02
N LEU A 124 -1.27 17.78 -20.66
CA LEU A 124 0.09 18.19 -20.95
C LEU A 124 0.11 18.98 -22.26
N VAL A 125 0.36 20.28 -22.19
CA VAL A 125 0.31 21.17 -23.38
C VAL A 125 1.65 21.17 -24.12
N ASN A 126 2.76 21.30 -23.40
CA ASN A 126 4.09 21.35 -24.00
C ASN A 126 5.09 20.47 -23.22
N ILE A 127 5.56 19.40 -23.85
CA ILE A 127 6.54 18.47 -23.28
C ILE A 127 7.90 19.16 -23.06
N ASN A 128 8.30 20.02 -23.98
CA ASN A 128 9.61 20.67 -23.96
C ASN A 128 9.75 21.74 -22.86
N SER A 129 8.67 22.09 -22.17
CA SER A 129 8.71 23.02 -21.03
C SER A 129 9.24 22.39 -19.73
N TYR A 130 9.50 21.09 -19.73
CA TYR A 130 9.99 20.35 -18.55
C TYR A 130 11.43 19.89 -18.75
N ASN A 131 12.22 19.99 -17.68
CA ASN A 131 13.57 19.45 -17.65
C ASN A 131 13.56 17.90 -17.51
N LEU A 132 12.48 17.34 -16.93
CA LEU A 132 12.33 15.91 -16.73
C LEU A 132 10.85 15.55 -16.68
N ILE A 133 10.50 14.43 -17.31
CA ILE A 133 9.15 13.83 -17.23
C ILE A 133 9.30 12.43 -16.64
N ILE A 134 8.59 12.17 -15.53
CA ILE A 134 8.62 10.90 -14.81
C ILE A 134 7.26 10.23 -14.94
N ASN A 135 7.26 9.00 -15.45
CA ASN A 135 6.05 8.24 -15.63
C ASN A 135 5.79 7.30 -14.44
N THR A 136 4.68 7.52 -13.76
CA THR A 136 4.16 6.62 -12.71
C THR A 136 2.80 6.01 -13.09
N ASP A 137 2.31 6.29 -14.30
CA ASP A 137 1.03 5.80 -14.82
C ASP A 137 1.25 5.03 -16.13
N TYR A 138 1.32 3.70 -16.03
CA TYR A 138 1.53 2.82 -17.19
C TYR A 138 0.42 2.92 -18.25
N SER A 139 -0.77 3.39 -17.88
CA SER A 139 -1.91 3.56 -18.80
C SER A 139 -1.88 4.87 -19.57
N ASN A 140 -0.99 5.79 -19.22
CA ASN A 140 -0.86 7.07 -19.89
C ASN A 140 -0.44 6.91 -21.36
N TYR A 141 -1.03 7.72 -22.25
CA TYR A 141 -0.72 7.65 -23.68
C TYR A 141 0.76 7.92 -24.01
N LEU A 142 1.45 8.75 -23.20
CA LEU A 142 2.88 9.01 -23.36
C LEU A 142 3.72 7.77 -23.10
N THR A 143 3.25 6.86 -22.26
CA THR A 143 3.94 5.57 -22.03
C THR A 143 4.06 4.79 -23.35
N ARG A 144 2.99 4.74 -24.14
CA ARG A 144 3.01 4.05 -25.44
C ARG A 144 3.93 4.73 -26.45
N LYS A 145 4.05 6.06 -26.37
CA LYS A 145 4.89 6.83 -27.27
C LYS A 145 6.39 6.62 -27.01
N PHE A 146 6.81 6.61 -25.74
CA PHE A 146 8.22 6.57 -25.35
C PHE A 146 8.71 5.19 -24.89
N PHE A 147 7.80 4.31 -24.46
CA PHE A 147 8.09 2.97 -23.97
C PHE A 147 7.31 1.93 -24.77
N ASN A 148 7.75 1.69 -26.01
CA ASN A 148 7.09 0.78 -26.96
C ASN A 148 7.36 -0.69 -26.68
N LYS A 149 8.45 -1.04 -25.98
CA LYS A 149 8.75 -2.40 -25.55
C LYS A 149 8.19 -2.65 -24.16
N LYS A 150 7.20 -3.53 -24.07
CA LYS A 150 6.54 -3.91 -22.81
C LYS A 150 6.58 -5.41 -22.62
N ILE A 151 7.18 -5.86 -21.51
CA ILE A 151 7.07 -7.25 -21.07
C ILE A 151 5.87 -7.32 -20.11
N THR A 152 4.88 -8.14 -20.47
CA THR A 152 3.71 -8.39 -19.61
C THR A 152 3.65 -9.86 -19.24
N LYS A 153 3.67 -10.16 -17.94
CA LYS A 153 3.46 -11.52 -17.41
C LYS A 153 2.16 -11.54 -16.62
N ILE A 154 1.26 -12.44 -16.99
CA ILE A 154 -0.01 -12.66 -16.29
C ILE A 154 0.22 -13.81 -15.31
N TYR A 155 0.02 -13.54 -14.01
CA TYR A 155 0.24 -14.54 -12.95
C TYR A 155 -1.02 -15.35 -12.61
N ASN A 156 -2.18 -15.00 -13.18
CA ASN A 156 -3.47 -15.62 -12.89
C ASN A 156 -3.74 -15.76 -11.39
N SER A 157 -3.40 -14.74 -10.63
CA SER A 157 -3.64 -14.69 -9.18
C SER A 157 -4.48 -13.47 -8.81
N PHE A 158 -5.29 -13.62 -7.77
CA PHE A 158 -6.16 -12.56 -7.24
C PHE A 158 -5.84 -12.33 -5.77
N ALA A 159 -5.96 -11.09 -5.32
CA ALA A 159 -5.85 -10.73 -3.92
C ALA A 159 -7.17 -10.16 -3.42
N TYR A 160 -7.74 -10.79 -2.39
CA TYR A 160 -8.90 -10.29 -1.66
C TYR A 160 -8.41 -9.52 -0.44
N THR A 161 -9.04 -8.38 -0.18
CA THR A 161 -8.71 -7.55 0.99
C THR A 161 -9.99 -7.19 1.73
N THR A 162 -10.01 -7.42 3.05
CA THR A 162 -11.08 -6.98 3.95
C THR A 162 -10.49 -6.53 5.28
N THR A 163 -11.33 -6.09 6.19
CA THR A 163 -10.94 -5.73 7.55
C THR A 163 -11.88 -6.41 8.52
N ILE A 164 -11.33 -7.14 9.48
CA ILE A 164 -12.08 -7.68 10.60
C ILE A 164 -12.06 -6.70 11.77
N THR A 165 -13.21 -6.56 12.44
CA THR A 165 -13.32 -5.92 13.75
C THR A 165 -13.44 -6.99 14.83
N HIS A 166 -12.68 -6.88 15.90
CA HIS A 166 -12.60 -7.85 16.97
C HIS A 166 -12.52 -7.18 18.35
N ASP A 167 -12.54 -7.95 19.43
CA ASP A 167 -12.33 -7.44 20.77
C ASP A 167 -10.98 -6.73 20.90
N ASP A 168 -10.89 -5.78 21.81
CA ASP A 168 -9.66 -5.03 22.07
C ASP A 168 -8.59 -5.97 22.63
N ILE A 169 -7.45 -6.01 21.95
CA ILE A 169 -6.29 -6.82 22.32
C ILE A 169 -5.00 -6.04 22.05
N LYS A 170 -3.91 -6.44 22.67
CA LYS A 170 -2.57 -5.99 22.25
C LYS A 170 -2.25 -6.58 20.88
N ASN A 171 -2.51 -5.81 19.84
CA ASN A 171 -2.48 -6.25 18.44
C ASN A 171 -1.20 -5.80 17.73
N ASP A 172 -0.05 -6.33 18.13
CA ASP A 172 1.28 -5.95 17.61
C ASP A 172 2.01 -7.11 16.90
N VAL A 173 1.28 -8.16 16.54
CA VAL A 173 1.81 -9.35 15.87
C VAL A 173 1.08 -9.55 14.54
N ALA A 174 1.80 -9.46 13.43
CA ALA A 174 1.29 -9.89 12.13
C ALA A 174 1.43 -11.41 11.99
N THR A 175 0.44 -12.05 11.38
CA THR A 175 0.47 -13.49 11.11
C THR A 175 0.22 -13.73 9.63
N GLN A 176 1.10 -14.52 9.00
CA GLN A 176 0.91 -14.99 7.64
C GLN A 176 0.83 -16.52 7.64
N ILE A 177 -0.18 -17.05 7.00
CA ILE A 177 -0.43 -18.49 6.90
C ILE A 177 -0.32 -18.90 5.44
N PHE A 178 0.58 -19.81 5.13
CA PHE A 178 0.67 -20.42 3.81
C PHE A 178 -0.36 -21.55 3.72
N THR A 179 -1.49 -21.26 3.07
CA THR A 179 -2.53 -22.24 2.77
C THR A 179 -2.23 -22.94 1.45
N LYS A 180 -2.90 -24.05 1.17
CA LYS A 180 -2.79 -24.80 -0.11
C LYS A 180 -3.10 -23.94 -1.34
N ARG A 181 -3.90 -22.89 -1.19
CA ARG A 181 -4.32 -22.01 -2.30
C ARG A 181 -3.50 -20.75 -2.42
N GLY A 182 -2.77 -20.38 -1.36
CA GLY A 182 -1.94 -19.19 -1.32
C GLY A 182 -1.88 -18.56 0.06
N PRO A 183 -1.11 -17.48 0.23
CA PRO A 183 -0.90 -16.86 1.52
C PRO A 183 -2.12 -16.06 2.00
N LEU A 184 -2.50 -16.27 3.25
CA LEU A 184 -3.47 -15.50 4.02
C LEU A 184 -2.74 -14.72 5.11
N ALA A 185 -2.87 -13.40 5.13
CA ALA A 185 -2.21 -12.54 6.08
C ALA A 185 -3.23 -11.80 6.97
N PHE A 186 -2.93 -11.79 8.27
CA PHE A 186 -3.60 -10.99 9.31
C PHE A 186 -2.66 -9.86 9.70
N LEU A 187 -2.99 -8.64 9.32
CA LEU A 187 -2.16 -7.46 9.46
C LEU A 187 -2.83 -6.46 10.43
N PRO A 188 -2.38 -6.37 11.68
CA PRO A 188 -2.91 -5.43 12.65
C PRO A 188 -2.89 -3.98 12.15
N ILE A 189 -3.99 -3.24 12.37
CA ILE A 189 -4.12 -1.82 12.04
C ILE A 189 -4.64 -0.97 13.19
N SER A 190 -5.06 -1.60 14.27
CA SER A 190 -5.36 -1.04 15.59
C SER A 190 -5.53 -2.18 16.60
N ASN A 191 -5.78 -1.87 17.87
CA ASN A 191 -6.06 -2.87 18.90
C ASN A 191 -7.32 -3.70 18.61
N ASN A 192 -8.26 -3.18 17.85
CA ASN A 192 -9.56 -3.80 17.58
C ASN A 192 -9.87 -4.01 16.09
N ASN A 193 -8.91 -3.73 15.21
CA ASN A 193 -9.06 -3.96 13.77
C ASN A 193 -7.80 -4.60 13.17
N THR A 194 -8.03 -5.55 12.28
CA THR A 194 -6.97 -6.25 11.55
C THR A 194 -7.34 -6.32 10.07
N SER A 195 -6.44 -5.90 9.20
CA SER A 195 -6.58 -6.04 7.76
C SER A 195 -6.25 -7.47 7.37
N ILE A 196 -7.08 -8.05 6.51
CA ILE A 196 -6.90 -9.39 5.95
C ILE A 196 -6.51 -9.24 4.48
N VAL A 197 -5.47 -9.96 4.08
CA VAL A 197 -5.07 -10.08 2.69
C VAL A 197 -4.95 -11.56 2.33
N TYR A 198 -5.75 -12.01 1.39
CA TYR A 198 -5.73 -13.38 0.90
C TYR A 198 -5.39 -13.40 -0.58
N SER A 199 -4.24 -13.96 -0.92
CA SER A 199 -3.79 -14.13 -2.31
C SER A 199 -4.07 -15.55 -2.77
N ILE A 200 -4.82 -15.70 -3.87
CA ILE A 200 -5.22 -16.98 -4.42
C ILE A 200 -4.68 -17.13 -5.82
N ASN A 201 -4.02 -18.24 -6.12
CA ASN A 201 -3.69 -18.62 -7.47
C ASN A 201 -4.97 -19.10 -8.16
N ASN A 202 -5.26 -18.59 -9.35
CA ASN A 202 -6.43 -18.97 -10.12
C ASN A 202 -6.27 -20.44 -10.60
N LEU A 203 -6.72 -21.35 -9.80
CA LEU A 203 -7.00 -22.71 -10.24
C LEU A 203 -8.37 -22.69 -10.92
N LYS A 204 -8.52 -23.38 -12.04
CA LYS A 204 -9.69 -23.42 -12.91
C LYS A 204 -11.04 -23.74 -12.24
N ASN A 205 -11.06 -24.01 -10.95
CA ASN A 205 -12.24 -24.26 -10.15
C ASN A 205 -12.45 -23.11 -9.17
N GLN A 206 -13.23 -22.13 -9.57
CA GLN A 206 -13.89 -21.21 -8.64
C GLN A 206 -14.87 -22.03 -7.80
N THR A 207 -14.42 -22.57 -6.70
CA THR A 207 -15.35 -22.99 -5.66
C THR A 207 -15.86 -21.70 -5.02
N ASN A 208 -17.17 -21.59 -4.83
CA ASN A 208 -17.86 -20.53 -4.09
C ASN A 208 -17.48 -20.57 -2.59
N GLU A 209 -16.19 -20.61 -2.27
CA GLU A 209 -15.76 -20.58 -0.89
C GLU A 209 -16.05 -19.20 -0.30
N ASN A 210 -16.79 -19.22 0.77
CA ASN A 210 -17.05 -18.02 1.54
C ASN A 210 -15.73 -17.58 2.22
N ILE A 211 -15.19 -16.43 1.80
CA ILE A 211 -13.95 -15.88 2.37
C ILE A 211 -14.08 -15.68 3.89
N SER A 212 -15.29 -15.40 4.39
CA SER A 212 -15.54 -15.26 5.82
C SER A 212 -15.31 -16.57 6.57
N ASP A 213 -15.70 -17.72 5.99
CA ASP A 213 -15.48 -19.03 6.61
C ASP A 213 -13.99 -19.38 6.66
N LEU A 214 -13.24 -19.05 5.60
CA LEU A 214 -11.79 -19.20 5.57
C LEU A 214 -11.10 -18.33 6.63
N ILE A 215 -11.52 -17.07 6.77
CA ILE A 215 -10.98 -16.17 7.79
C ILE A 215 -11.24 -16.74 9.18
N ASN A 216 -12.45 -17.24 9.45
CA ASN A 216 -12.78 -17.86 10.74
C ASN A 216 -11.99 -19.14 11.00
N TYR A 217 -11.82 -20.00 10.00
CA TYR A 217 -11.07 -21.25 10.10
C TYR A 217 -9.59 -21.03 10.42
N PHE A 218 -8.96 -20.09 9.72
CA PHE A 218 -7.53 -19.77 9.90
C PHE A 218 -7.29 -18.68 10.94
N ASN A 219 -8.30 -18.21 11.63
CA ASN A 219 -8.19 -17.14 12.62
C ASN A 219 -7.21 -17.50 13.75
N PRO A 220 -6.07 -16.77 13.87
CA PRO A 220 -5.03 -17.18 14.83
C PRO A 220 -5.37 -16.85 16.28
N ARG A 221 -6.19 -15.79 16.53
CA ARG A 221 -6.37 -15.27 17.89
C ARG A 221 -7.52 -14.28 18.10
N TYR A 222 -8.26 -13.93 17.07
CA TYR A 222 -9.22 -12.82 17.15
C TYR A 222 -10.62 -13.29 17.53
N LYS A 223 -11.26 -12.60 18.48
CA LYS A 223 -12.68 -12.74 18.76
C LYS A 223 -13.45 -11.81 17.82
N ILE A 224 -13.75 -12.33 16.63
CA ILE A 224 -14.28 -11.53 15.50
C ILE A 224 -15.72 -11.10 15.80
N LYS A 225 -16.01 -9.81 15.64
CA LYS A 225 -17.35 -9.20 15.74
C LYS A 225 -17.96 -8.92 14.38
N LYS A 226 -17.09 -8.57 13.39
CA LYS A 226 -17.50 -8.21 12.04
C LYS A 226 -16.39 -8.47 11.04
N ILE A 227 -16.76 -8.94 9.86
CA ILE A 227 -15.91 -9.10 8.67
C ILE A 227 -16.36 -8.12 7.60
#